data_10d4d1fb99469a526cf91d84812f1475
#
_entry.id   10d4d1fb99469a526cf91d84812f1475
#
_cell.length_a   1.000
_cell.length_b   1.000
_cell.length_c   1.000
_cell.angle_alpha   90.00
_cell.angle_beta   90.00
_cell.angle_gamma   90.00
#
_symmetry.space_group_name_H-M   'P 1'
#
loop_
_entity.id
_entity.type
_entity.pdbx_description
1 polymer ?
#
loop_
_entity_poly.entity_id
_entity_poly.type
_entity_poly.pdbx_seq_one_letter_code
_entity_poly.pdbx_strand_id
1 'polypeptide(L)'
;MEYNQMKPGSTSVGDGATDAAASGAVGSGIGKIPKSWDLEADVVVIGAGAAGLSAAIKAADARVSVIVVETNYDIGGHAIISGGNVPLGGGTSAQRKFGIEDSPDLVFRDLTDWSIVQPNGWPDYRYNDRAVMRAFADHCVQTYEFLLANGVNFKDVPPDNQGGHNLGNSAPRENHLIWTKGAGPESPNARGGTALIRPLEVSARAKGGRFLLNYKMTSLVREPGSEQKTGRLIGITALYTPRILPGQTTPLKSFRSDGNIETTQSSVAIRAKKSVILATGGSTSNVNFRRMFDPRLTDVLQVAGEPYTFQDGSGELAAMAIGASLWGLANQILENGDNIRTKRALATRYNYMTWELESPIFPLVRATGLNVKDWQDLILVNQVGKRFYDETKGDYPHGNVYNEINPYAPNNYRNNENIKFNPTKHNFFNAAVAMNEYSEPPDYSAGPVWAIFDADAAEREKWKLTPPYVDVDGYFFSAKTLRELAAAIKNPYQEKPMDGATLQATVERYNSFVDAGADLDFGKPIPRYKIQTPPFYAAWGTPLVHDCRAGLRINGKCQVLDMNGQVIPGLYCAGESAGGFNQHGLGRCTTQGYIAGKNAGTETTNE
;
A
#
# COMPACT_ATOMS: atom_id res chain seq x y z
N MET A 1 -12.09 -17.32 -37.25
CA MET A 1 -11.12 -16.45 -36.53
C MET A 1 -10.51 -17.31 -35.43
N GLU A 2 -9.32 -17.83 -35.71
CA GLU A 2 -8.61 -18.69 -34.79
C GLU A 2 -7.93 -17.84 -33.72
N TYR A 3 -8.22 -18.15 -32.46
CA TYR A 3 -7.50 -17.59 -31.33
C TYR A 3 -6.11 -18.22 -31.29
N ASN A 4 -5.10 -17.47 -31.69
CA ASN A 4 -3.71 -17.87 -31.52
C ASN A 4 -3.38 -17.88 -30.02
N GLN A 5 -3.02 -19.04 -29.51
CA GLN A 5 -2.45 -19.21 -28.18
C GLN A 5 -1.10 -18.46 -28.14
N MET A 6 -1.02 -17.40 -27.35
CA MET A 6 0.25 -16.74 -27.04
C MET A 6 1.15 -17.72 -26.28
N LYS A 7 2.28 -18.04 -26.85
CA LYS A 7 3.38 -18.69 -26.13
C LYS A 7 3.90 -17.72 -25.08
N PRO A 8 4.23 -18.15 -23.85
CA PRO A 8 4.93 -17.31 -22.89
C PRO A 8 6.28 -16.91 -23.49
N GLY A 9 6.47 -15.64 -23.73
CA GLY A 9 7.76 -15.10 -24.18
C GLY A 9 8.82 -15.37 -23.11
N SER A 10 9.86 -16.11 -23.45
CA SER A 10 11.06 -16.24 -22.65
C SER A 10 11.82 -14.92 -22.68
N THR A 11 11.58 -14.03 -21.76
CA THR A 11 12.47 -12.92 -21.48
C THR A 11 13.62 -13.45 -20.63
N SER A 12 14.79 -13.60 -21.24
CA SER A 12 16.05 -13.69 -20.53
C SER A 12 16.27 -12.35 -19.83
N VAL A 13 15.95 -12.31 -18.56
CA VAL A 13 16.28 -11.19 -17.67
C VAL A 13 17.77 -11.24 -17.45
N GLY A 14 18.48 -10.21 -17.88
CA GLY A 14 19.88 -9.99 -17.53
C GLY A 14 20.03 -9.90 -16.01
N ASP A 15 21.12 -10.45 -15.50
CA ASP A 15 21.52 -10.53 -14.09
C ASP A 15 21.55 -9.15 -13.40
N GLY A 16 20.41 -8.69 -12.98
CA GLY A 16 20.26 -7.62 -12.01
C GLY A 16 19.35 -8.14 -10.94
N ALA A 17 19.93 -8.53 -9.80
CA ALA A 17 19.30 -8.96 -8.56
C ALA A 17 17.85 -9.43 -8.74
N THR A 18 17.68 -10.60 -9.26
CA THR A 18 16.41 -11.29 -9.12
C THR A 18 16.16 -11.36 -7.63
N ASP A 19 15.20 -10.57 -7.14
CA ASP A 19 14.46 -10.94 -5.97
C ASP A 19 13.85 -12.32 -6.23
N ALA A 20 14.69 -13.33 -6.12
CA ALA A 20 14.28 -14.69 -5.86
C ALA A 20 13.71 -14.78 -4.43
N ALA A 21 13.09 -13.67 -3.97
CA ALA A 21 12.11 -13.68 -2.93
C ALA A 21 10.91 -14.43 -3.49
N ALA A 22 11.15 -15.72 -3.61
CA ALA A 22 10.14 -16.75 -3.53
C ALA A 22 8.84 -16.45 -4.31
N SER A 23 8.89 -16.70 -5.61
CA SER A 23 7.78 -17.43 -6.22
C SER A 23 7.79 -18.89 -5.71
N GLY A 24 8.01 -19.09 -4.43
CA GLY A 24 7.55 -20.28 -3.76
C GLY A 24 6.05 -20.25 -3.95
N ALA A 25 5.54 -20.99 -4.91
CA ALA A 25 4.13 -21.12 -5.14
C ALA A 25 3.47 -21.29 -3.77
N VAL A 26 2.66 -20.30 -3.35
CA VAL A 26 1.72 -20.51 -2.25
C VAL A 26 1.00 -21.78 -2.68
N GLY A 27 1.16 -22.85 -1.93
CA GLY A 27 0.63 -24.14 -2.32
C GLY A 27 -0.85 -23.93 -2.61
N SER A 28 -1.26 -24.08 -3.86
CA SER A 28 -2.63 -23.87 -4.34
C SER A 28 -3.57 -24.93 -3.83
N GLY A 29 -3.26 -25.55 -2.70
CA GLY A 29 -4.02 -26.65 -2.12
C GLY A 29 -4.42 -26.41 -0.68
N ILE A 30 -5.55 -26.98 -0.30
CA ILE A 30 -5.93 -27.19 1.10
C ILE A 30 -4.78 -27.86 1.81
N GLY A 31 -4.28 -27.26 2.90
CA GLY A 31 -3.18 -27.84 3.67
C GLY A 31 -3.55 -29.22 4.17
N LYS A 32 -2.70 -30.20 3.87
CA LYS A 32 -2.84 -31.53 4.46
C LYS A 32 -2.62 -31.43 5.96
N ILE A 33 -3.39 -32.20 6.73
CA ILE A 33 -3.17 -32.31 8.17
C ILE A 33 -1.76 -32.83 8.38
N PRO A 34 -0.90 -32.09 9.09
CA PRO A 34 0.45 -32.54 9.36
C PRO A 34 0.44 -33.76 10.27
N LYS A 35 1.46 -34.62 10.15
CA LYS A 35 1.60 -35.80 11.03
C LYS A 35 1.84 -35.41 12.48
N SER A 36 2.47 -34.28 12.70
CA SER A 36 2.73 -33.67 14.01
C SER A 36 2.75 -32.15 13.86
N TRP A 37 2.48 -31.46 14.94
CA TRP A 37 2.59 -30.02 15.04
C TRP A 37 3.91 -29.64 15.71
N ASP A 38 4.67 -28.73 15.10
CA ASP A 38 5.95 -28.27 15.65
C ASP A 38 5.75 -27.22 16.74
N LEU A 39 4.71 -26.39 16.59
CA LEU A 39 4.34 -25.34 17.51
C LEU A 39 2.82 -25.37 17.73
N GLU A 40 2.41 -24.78 18.86
CA GLU A 40 0.99 -24.69 19.18
C GLU A 40 0.70 -23.41 19.98
N ALA A 41 -0.47 -22.80 19.69
CA ALA A 41 -1.04 -21.69 20.45
C ALA A 41 -2.58 -21.75 20.39
N ASP A 42 -3.23 -21.01 21.25
CA ASP A 42 -4.69 -20.83 21.16
C ASP A 42 -5.06 -20.01 19.92
N VAL A 43 -4.35 -18.91 19.69
CA VAL A 43 -4.53 -18.03 18.53
C VAL A 43 -3.22 -17.90 17.75
N VAL A 44 -3.29 -18.11 16.45
CA VAL A 44 -2.18 -17.88 15.52
C VAL A 44 -2.50 -16.67 14.64
N VAL A 45 -1.65 -15.64 14.68
CA VAL A 45 -1.80 -14.42 13.89
C VAL A 45 -0.77 -14.44 12.75
N ILE A 46 -1.21 -14.22 11.52
CA ILE A 46 -0.37 -14.21 10.34
C ILE A 46 -0.16 -12.77 9.88
N GLY A 47 1.07 -12.29 10.00
CA GLY A 47 1.47 -10.90 9.76
C GLY A 47 1.59 -10.09 11.05
N ALA A 48 2.71 -9.39 11.22
CA ALA A 48 3.03 -8.55 12.37
C ALA A 48 2.94 -7.04 12.05
N GLY A 49 2.04 -6.65 11.16
CA GLY A 49 1.68 -5.25 10.87
C GLY A 49 0.72 -4.67 11.92
N ALA A 50 0.18 -3.47 11.65
CA ALA A 50 -0.73 -2.78 12.58
C ALA A 50 -1.95 -3.61 12.99
N ALA A 51 -2.56 -4.33 12.04
CA ALA A 51 -3.70 -5.20 12.31
C ALA A 51 -3.30 -6.42 13.15
N GLY A 52 -2.21 -7.09 12.78
CA GLY A 52 -1.75 -8.30 13.47
C GLY A 52 -1.28 -8.03 14.90
N LEU A 53 -0.55 -6.94 15.15
CA LEU A 53 -0.13 -6.56 16.49
C LEU A 53 -1.35 -6.20 17.37
N SER A 54 -2.31 -5.43 16.84
CA SER A 54 -3.55 -5.11 17.56
C SER A 54 -4.35 -6.37 17.88
N ALA A 55 -4.42 -7.31 16.95
CA ALA A 55 -5.08 -8.61 17.15
C ALA A 55 -4.37 -9.47 18.21
N ALA A 56 -3.03 -9.55 18.14
CA ALA A 56 -2.24 -10.32 19.08
C ALA A 56 -2.40 -9.81 20.53
N ILE A 57 -2.29 -8.48 20.71
CA ILE A 57 -2.50 -7.85 22.02
C ILE A 57 -3.91 -8.14 22.55
N LYS A 58 -4.91 -7.98 21.68
CA LYS A 58 -6.31 -8.12 22.11
C LYS A 58 -6.70 -9.58 22.38
N ALA A 59 -6.14 -10.52 21.64
CA ALA A 59 -6.27 -11.95 21.96
C ALA A 59 -5.59 -12.29 23.30
N ALA A 60 -4.36 -11.80 23.53
CA ALA A 60 -3.65 -12.01 24.78
C ALA A 60 -4.38 -11.43 26.00
N ASP A 61 -5.14 -10.34 25.86
CA ASP A 61 -6.01 -9.80 26.91
C ASP A 61 -7.07 -10.81 27.38
N ALA A 62 -7.45 -11.78 26.54
CA ALA A 62 -8.33 -12.89 26.90
C ALA A 62 -7.59 -14.05 27.61
N ARG A 63 -6.32 -13.86 27.97
CA ARG A 63 -5.44 -14.85 28.64
C ARG A 63 -5.24 -16.14 27.85
N VAL A 64 -5.21 -16.04 26.53
CA VAL A 64 -4.89 -17.15 25.62
C VAL A 64 -3.47 -17.01 25.10
N SER A 65 -2.84 -18.14 24.74
CA SER A 65 -1.52 -18.14 24.12
C SER A 65 -1.59 -17.64 22.67
N VAL A 66 -0.59 -16.82 22.27
CA VAL A 66 -0.55 -16.21 20.94
C VAL A 66 0.81 -16.44 20.29
N ILE A 67 0.80 -16.93 19.05
CA ILE A 67 1.96 -16.92 18.14
C ILE A 67 1.65 -15.99 16.97
N VAL A 68 2.58 -15.08 16.69
CA VAL A 68 2.56 -14.21 15.52
C VAL A 68 3.59 -14.72 14.52
N VAL A 69 3.15 -15.02 13.30
CA VAL A 69 4.03 -15.48 12.20
C VAL A 69 4.23 -14.33 11.23
N GLU A 70 5.49 -13.98 10.97
CA GLU A 70 5.85 -12.86 10.10
C GLU A 70 6.85 -13.33 9.03
N THR A 71 6.57 -12.97 7.78
CA THR A 71 7.43 -13.35 6.65
C THR A 71 8.72 -12.54 6.61
N ASN A 72 8.71 -11.32 7.15
CA ASN A 72 9.88 -10.45 7.16
C ASN A 72 10.82 -10.77 8.33
N TYR A 73 12.03 -10.24 8.24
CA TYR A 73 13.04 -10.34 9.32
C TYR A 73 12.66 -9.50 10.55
N ASP A 74 11.80 -8.51 10.37
CA ASP A 74 11.34 -7.63 11.45
C ASP A 74 9.83 -7.36 11.29
N ILE A 75 9.21 -6.90 12.35
CA ILE A 75 7.78 -6.62 12.42
C ILE A 75 7.43 -5.27 11.77
N GLY A 76 6.15 -5.02 11.54
CA GLY A 76 5.59 -3.72 11.22
C GLY A 76 4.93 -3.62 9.85
N GLY A 77 5.29 -4.50 8.89
CA GLY A 77 4.72 -4.49 7.54
C GLY A 77 4.79 -3.11 6.89
N HIS A 78 3.81 -2.76 6.05
CA HIS A 78 3.73 -1.43 5.44
C HIS A 78 3.52 -0.31 6.46
N ALA A 79 2.87 -0.60 7.59
CA ALA A 79 2.54 0.40 8.60
C ALA A 79 3.76 1.10 9.20
N ILE A 80 4.86 0.38 9.44
CA ILE A 80 6.04 0.93 10.15
C ILE A 80 6.73 2.06 9.38
N ILE A 81 6.65 2.05 8.05
CA ILE A 81 7.26 3.07 7.18
C ILE A 81 6.28 4.18 6.79
N SER A 82 5.05 4.16 7.27
CA SER A 82 4.01 5.14 6.95
C SER A 82 4.19 6.48 7.68
N GLY A 83 3.41 7.49 7.25
CA GLY A 83 3.33 8.79 7.92
C GLY A 83 2.69 8.76 9.31
N GLY A 84 1.98 7.68 9.65
CA GLY A 84 1.39 7.47 10.97
C GLY A 84 0.10 8.23 11.22
N ASN A 85 -0.72 8.37 10.21
CA ASN A 85 -2.04 8.96 10.31
C ASN A 85 -3.07 7.90 10.75
N VAL A 86 -3.83 8.18 11.80
CA VAL A 86 -4.76 7.21 12.40
C VAL A 86 -6.18 7.81 12.45
N PRO A 87 -7.00 7.54 11.42
CA PRO A 87 -8.38 8.04 11.38
C PRO A 87 -9.29 7.22 12.30
N LEU A 88 -9.55 7.75 13.50
CA LEU A 88 -10.46 7.21 14.50
C LEU A 88 -11.32 8.33 15.08
N GLY A 89 -12.63 8.13 15.08
CA GLY A 89 -13.62 9.09 15.55
C GLY A 89 -14.68 8.48 16.45
N GLY A 90 -15.89 9.03 16.39
CA GLY A 90 -17.03 8.54 17.14
C GLY A 90 -17.08 9.03 18.59
N GLY A 91 -16.37 10.10 18.94
CA GLY A 91 -16.30 10.67 20.29
C GLY A 91 -15.11 10.12 21.10
N THR A 92 -13.92 10.03 20.50
CA THR A 92 -12.67 9.69 21.21
C THR A 92 -12.34 10.67 22.33
N SER A 93 -11.46 10.30 23.27
CA SER A 93 -11.00 11.21 24.32
C SER A 93 -10.35 12.49 23.75
N ALA A 94 -9.62 12.38 22.62
CA ALA A 94 -9.09 13.55 21.93
C ALA A 94 -10.21 14.45 21.39
N GLN A 95 -11.20 13.91 20.70
CA GLN A 95 -12.32 14.70 20.18
C GLN A 95 -13.06 15.42 21.32
N ARG A 96 -13.37 14.73 22.41
CA ARG A 96 -14.01 15.36 23.59
C ARG A 96 -13.16 16.47 24.20
N LYS A 97 -11.84 16.26 24.31
CA LYS A 97 -10.88 17.25 24.83
C LYS A 97 -10.92 18.57 24.05
N PHE A 98 -11.05 18.49 22.74
CA PHE A 98 -11.05 19.64 21.85
C PHE A 98 -12.44 20.12 21.43
N GLY A 99 -13.50 19.63 22.07
CA GLY A 99 -14.88 20.06 21.82
C GLY A 99 -15.42 19.64 20.43
N ILE A 100 -14.88 18.57 19.85
CA ILE A 100 -15.36 18.01 18.58
C ILE A 100 -16.50 17.05 18.88
N GLU A 101 -17.69 17.37 18.37
CA GLU A 101 -18.86 16.50 18.46
C GLU A 101 -18.79 15.43 17.36
N ASP A 102 -18.82 14.18 17.79
CA ASP A 102 -18.84 13.01 16.89
C ASP A 102 -19.49 11.82 17.61
N SER A 103 -19.99 10.86 16.85
CA SER A 103 -20.61 9.65 17.39
C SER A 103 -20.39 8.44 16.48
N PRO A 104 -20.51 7.21 17.00
CA PRO A 104 -20.48 6.01 16.17
C PRO A 104 -21.51 6.03 15.04
N ASP A 105 -22.70 6.59 15.28
CA ASP A 105 -23.75 6.72 14.27
C ASP A 105 -23.37 7.70 13.17
N LEU A 106 -22.68 8.79 13.53
CA LEU A 106 -22.18 9.75 12.55
C LEU A 106 -21.06 9.13 11.69
N VAL A 107 -20.11 8.42 12.31
CA VAL A 107 -19.07 7.66 11.60
C VAL A 107 -19.69 6.65 10.63
N PHE A 108 -20.66 5.87 11.10
CA PHE A 108 -21.33 4.88 10.26
C PHE A 108 -22.09 5.51 9.10
N ARG A 109 -22.81 6.60 9.34
CA ARG A 109 -23.53 7.33 8.29
C ARG A 109 -22.57 7.85 7.24
N ASP A 110 -21.48 8.48 7.64
CA ASP A 110 -20.50 9.03 6.72
C ASP A 110 -19.88 7.94 5.82
N LEU A 111 -19.50 6.80 6.40
CA LEU A 111 -18.86 5.70 5.69
C LEU A 111 -19.83 4.84 4.84
N THR A 112 -21.14 5.06 4.97
CA THR A 112 -22.16 4.33 4.22
C THR A 112 -23.06 5.23 3.36
N ASP A 113 -22.74 6.50 3.28
CA ASP A 113 -23.44 7.44 2.40
C ASP A 113 -22.95 7.28 0.94
N TRP A 114 -23.57 6.36 0.25
CA TRP A 114 -23.28 6.06 -1.16
C TRP A 114 -23.79 7.14 -2.13
N SER A 115 -24.47 8.18 -1.66
CA SER A 115 -24.83 9.33 -2.46
C SER A 115 -23.63 10.23 -2.77
N ILE A 116 -22.56 10.11 -1.96
CA ILE A 116 -21.31 10.82 -2.14
C ILE A 116 -20.42 10.03 -3.09
N VAL A 117 -20.38 10.43 -4.35
CA VAL A 117 -19.51 9.86 -5.37
C VAL A 117 -18.70 10.97 -5.99
N GLN A 118 -17.38 10.84 -5.94
CA GLN A 118 -16.49 11.78 -6.61
C GLN A 118 -16.48 11.61 -8.14
N PRO A 119 -16.01 12.62 -8.89
CA PRO A 119 -15.91 12.56 -10.35
C PRO A 119 -15.12 11.36 -10.88
N ASN A 120 -14.11 10.92 -10.16
CA ASN A 120 -13.30 9.74 -10.48
C ASN A 120 -13.80 8.46 -9.77
N GLY A 121 -14.95 8.49 -9.13
CA GLY A 121 -15.55 7.36 -8.43
C GLY A 121 -15.05 7.17 -6.99
N TRP A 122 -14.31 8.14 -6.44
CA TRP A 122 -13.71 8.04 -5.13
C TRP A 122 -14.10 9.21 -4.18
N PRO A 123 -14.30 8.95 -2.88
CA PRO A 123 -14.49 7.64 -2.25
C PRO A 123 -15.82 7.02 -2.73
N ASP A 124 -15.79 5.73 -3.03
CA ASP A 124 -17.00 5.04 -3.46
C ASP A 124 -17.54 4.16 -2.33
N TYR A 125 -18.25 4.77 -1.41
CA TYR A 125 -18.81 4.09 -0.23
C TYR A 125 -19.95 3.14 -0.54
N ARG A 126 -20.41 3.08 -1.81
CA ARG A 126 -21.35 2.05 -2.27
C ARG A 126 -20.80 0.64 -2.11
N TYR A 127 -19.47 0.49 -2.16
CA TYR A 127 -18.80 -0.80 -2.01
C TYR A 127 -18.42 -1.14 -0.56
N ASN A 128 -18.70 -0.27 0.39
CA ASN A 128 -18.50 -0.57 1.79
C ASN A 128 -19.53 -1.59 2.29
N ASP A 129 -19.07 -2.61 3.00
CA ASP A 129 -19.97 -3.54 3.70
C ASP A 129 -20.53 -2.85 4.93
N ARG A 130 -21.87 -2.77 5.02
CA ARG A 130 -22.54 -2.05 6.11
C ARG A 130 -22.29 -2.68 7.48
N ALA A 131 -22.19 -4.01 7.58
CA ALA A 131 -21.91 -4.69 8.84
C ALA A 131 -20.48 -4.43 9.30
N VAL A 132 -19.52 -4.41 8.37
CA VAL A 132 -18.12 -4.07 8.64
C VAL A 132 -18.00 -2.60 9.07
N MET A 133 -18.70 -1.68 8.38
CA MET A 133 -18.71 -0.26 8.75
C MET A 133 -19.35 -0.02 10.11
N ARG A 134 -20.45 -0.72 10.44
CA ARG A 134 -21.08 -0.61 11.75
C ARG A 134 -20.12 -1.07 12.85
N ALA A 135 -19.48 -2.22 12.65
CA ALA A 135 -18.49 -2.73 13.61
C ALA A 135 -17.30 -1.79 13.78
N PHE A 136 -16.80 -1.20 12.70
CA PHE A 136 -15.73 -0.20 12.77
C PHE A 136 -16.17 1.01 13.58
N ALA A 137 -17.31 1.60 13.24
CA ALA A 137 -17.83 2.79 13.92
C ALA A 137 -18.03 2.56 15.42
N ASP A 138 -18.61 1.41 15.79
CA ASP A 138 -18.86 1.04 17.20
C ASP A 138 -17.58 0.81 18.01
N HIS A 139 -16.47 0.50 17.35
CA HIS A 139 -15.20 0.19 18.01
C HIS A 139 -14.12 1.28 17.86
N CYS A 140 -14.37 2.37 17.14
CA CYS A 140 -13.38 3.45 16.96
C CYS A 140 -12.89 4.02 18.30
N VAL A 141 -13.81 4.37 19.21
CA VAL A 141 -13.47 4.93 20.52
C VAL A 141 -12.65 3.93 21.33
N GLN A 142 -13.12 2.69 21.41
CA GLN A 142 -12.42 1.63 22.15
C GLN A 142 -11.04 1.36 21.57
N THR A 143 -10.88 1.44 20.25
CA THR A 143 -9.59 1.27 19.58
C THR A 143 -8.65 2.43 19.89
N TYR A 144 -9.15 3.66 19.90
CA TYR A 144 -8.34 4.82 20.26
C TYR A 144 -7.79 4.69 21.70
N GLU A 145 -8.67 4.38 22.66
CA GLU A 145 -8.27 4.19 24.06
C GLU A 145 -7.35 2.96 24.24
N PHE A 146 -7.59 1.89 23.48
CA PHE A 146 -6.69 0.72 23.42
C PHE A 146 -5.29 1.10 22.95
N LEU A 147 -5.15 1.93 21.92
CA LEU A 147 -3.84 2.38 21.43
C LEU A 147 -3.11 3.17 22.51
N LEU A 148 -3.78 4.10 23.19
CA LEU A 148 -3.22 4.84 24.33
C LEU A 148 -2.76 3.91 25.46
N ALA A 149 -3.60 2.96 25.84
CA ALA A 149 -3.32 1.99 26.91
C ALA A 149 -2.12 1.06 26.58
N ASN A 150 -1.78 0.92 25.29
CA ASN A 150 -0.66 0.11 24.82
C ASN A 150 0.56 0.95 24.40
N GLY A 151 0.65 2.20 24.90
CA GLY A 151 1.82 3.04 24.81
C GLY A 151 1.94 3.86 23.52
N VAL A 152 0.91 3.88 22.67
CA VAL A 152 0.87 4.76 21.50
C VAL A 152 0.56 6.19 21.96
N ASN A 153 1.35 7.15 21.49
CA ASN A 153 1.22 8.55 21.88
C ASN A 153 0.81 9.42 20.69
N PHE A 154 -0.33 10.09 20.83
CA PHE A 154 -0.81 11.07 19.85
C PHE A 154 -0.36 12.48 20.21
N LYS A 155 -0.19 13.33 19.19
CA LYS A 155 0.05 14.75 19.37
C LYS A 155 -1.13 15.37 20.12
N ASP A 156 -0.83 16.28 21.03
CA ASP A 156 -1.85 17.02 21.79
C ASP A 156 -2.38 18.21 20.96
N VAL A 157 -3.03 17.89 19.85
CA VAL A 157 -3.65 18.84 18.92
C VAL A 157 -5.04 18.30 18.55
N PRO A 158 -5.97 19.17 18.13
CA PRO A 158 -7.26 18.71 17.61
C PRO A 158 -7.06 17.71 16.47
N PRO A 159 -7.82 16.61 16.42
CA PRO A 159 -7.96 15.82 15.20
C PRO A 159 -8.33 16.71 14.01
N ASP A 160 -7.85 16.41 12.84
CA ASP A 160 -8.16 17.16 11.62
C ASP A 160 -8.84 16.29 10.55
N ASN A 161 -8.99 16.83 9.35
CA ASN A 161 -9.59 16.14 8.22
C ASN A 161 -8.54 15.68 7.18
N GLN A 162 -7.24 15.73 7.51
CA GLN A 162 -6.20 15.28 6.57
C GLN A 162 -6.12 13.75 6.53
N GLY A 163 -5.62 13.21 5.44
CA GLY A 163 -5.23 11.81 5.30
C GLY A 163 -6.34 10.77 5.22
N GLY A 164 -7.46 11.01 5.83
CA GLY A 164 -8.56 10.04 5.92
C GLY A 164 -9.70 10.27 4.93
N HIS A 165 -9.53 11.20 4.01
CA HIS A 165 -10.55 11.62 3.06
C HIS A 165 -11.66 12.46 3.68
N ASN A 166 -11.53 13.72 3.48
CA ASN A 166 -12.44 14.76 3.94
C ASN A 166 -13.87 14.62 3.40
N LEU A 167 -14.05 13.79 2.39
CA LEU A 167 -15.31 13.64 1.72
C LEU A 167 -16.16 12.59 2.41
N GLY A 168 -17.27 13.06 2.98
CA GLY A 168 -18.14 12.24 3.80
C GLY A 168 -17.78 12.23 5.29
N ASN A 169 -16.72 12.90 5.71
CA ASN A 169 -16.44 13.08 7.13
C ASN A 169 -17.17 14.33 7.66
N SER A 170 -18.18 14.10 8.50
CA SER A 170 -18.93 15.18 9.15
C SER A 170 -18.21 15.77 10.37
N ALA A 171 -17.15 15.12 10.85
CA ALA A 171 -16.33 15.55 11.96
C ALA A 171 -14.83 15.25 11.70
N PRO A 172 -13.91 16.05 12.26
CA PRO A 172 -12.47 15.75 12.25
C PRO A 172 -12.14 14.47 13.01
N ARG A 173 -11.43 13.53 12.34
CA ARG A 173 -11.13 12.20 12.90
C ARG A 173 -9.69 11.75 12.72
N GLU A 174 -8.87 12.54 12.03
CA GLU A 174 -7.48 12.21 11.79
C GLU A 174 -6.63 12.54 13.01
N ASN A 175 -6.00 11.52 13.59
CA ASN A 175 -5.15 11.66 14.76
C ASN A 175 -3.68 11.46 14.34
N HIS A 176 -2.80 12.35 14.77
CA HIS A 176 -1.37 12.34 14.43
C HIS A 176 -0.52 11.81 15.58
N LEU A 177 0.40 10.93 15.24
CA LEU A 177 1.31 10.33 16.22
C LEU A 177 2.49 11.25 16.54
N ILE A 178 3.00 11.17 17.76
CA ILE A 178 4.29 11.75 18.14
C ILE A 178 5.38 10.86 17.59
N TRP A 179 6.16 11.37 16.63
CA TRP A 179 7.21 10.63 15.99
C TRP A 179 8.40 10.39 16.92
N THR A 180 8.93 9.17 16.92
CA THR A 180 10.04 8.74 17.76
C THR A 180 11.24 8.39 16.89
N LYS A 181 12.36 9.06 17.13
CA LYS A 181 13.64 8.78 16.43
C LYS A 181 14.24 7.46 16.88
N GLY A 182 14.97 6.78 15.96
CA GLY A 182 15.75 5.60 16.27
C GLY A 182 14.93 4.41 16.75
N ALA A 183 13.65 4.36 16.37
CA ALA A 183 12.74 3.32 16.83
C ALA A 183 12.73 2.06 15.95
N GLY A 184 13.66 1.96 15.00
CA GLY A 184 13.85 0.75 14.20
C GLY A 184 14.82 0.98 13.05
N PRO A 185 15.42 -0.11 12.53
CA PRO A 185 16.44 -0.03 11.48
C PRO A 185 15.88 0.42 10.13
N GLU A 186 14.60 0.21 9.87
CA GLU A 186 13.90 0.64 8.65
C GLU A 186 13.59 2.15 8.66
N SER A 187 13.60 2.76 9.83
CA SER A 187 13.31 4.18 10.02
C SER A 187 14.17 4.75 11.16
N PRO A 188 15.49 4.93 10.96
CA PRO A 188 16.38 5.50 11.97
C PRO A 188 16.02 6.95 12.31
N ASN A 189 15.37 7.66 11.41
CA ASN A 189 14.76 8.96 11.67
C ASN A 189 13.33 8.82 12.20
N ALA A 190 12.77 9.89 12.74
CA ALA A 190 11.41 9.86 13.28
C ALA A 190 10.37 9.65 12.17
N ARG A 191 9.50 8.66 12.34
CA ARG A 191 8.35 8.40 11.48
C ARG A 191 7.10 8.07 12.30
N GLY A 192 5.94 8.42 11.75
CA GLY A 192 4.67 8.17 12.43
C GLY A 192 4.34 6.69 12.55
N GLY A 193 4.55 5.92 11.49
CA GLY A 193 4.29 4.47 11.51
C GLY A 193 5.12 3.73 12.56
N THR A 194 6.39 4.09 12.71
CA THR A 194 7.26 3.56 13.76
C THR A 194 6.72 3.88 15.16
N ALA A 195 6.16 5.09 15.34
CA ALA A 195 5.55 5.51 16.60
C ALA A 195 4.24 4.76 16.94
N LEU A 196 3.61 4.12 15.96
CA LEU A 196 2.50 3.19 16.19
C LEU A 196 3.01 1.77 16.50
N ILE A 197 3.88 1.27 15.65
CA ILE A 197 4.25 -0.14 15.62
C ILE A 197 5.09 -0.54 16.82
N ARG A 198 6.12 0.25 17.17
CA ARG A 198 7.03 -0.14 18.26
C ARG A 198 6.38 -0.20 19.64
N PRO A 199 5.51 0.73 20.05
CA PRO A 199 4.74 0.55 21.29
C PRO A 199 3.83 -0.68 21.28
N LEU A 200 3.15 -0.96 20.15
CA LEU A 200 2.32 -2.15 20.03
C LEU A 200 3.17 -3.44 20.09
N GLU A 201 4.36 -3.46 19.49
CA GLU A 201 5.29 -4.58 19.62
C GLU A 201 5.68 -4.83 21.07
N VAL A 202 6.09 -3.78 21.79
CA VAL A 202 6.45 -3.86 23.21
C VAL A 202 5.28 -4.43 24.03
N SER A 203 4.07 -3.94 23.79
CA SER A 203 2.88 -4.41 24.49
C SER A 203 2.54 -5.87 24.17
N ALA A 204 2.61 -6.27 22.88
CA ALA A 204 2.34 -7.64 22.47
C ALA A 204 3.32 -8.63 23.13
N ARG A 205 4.63 -8.29 23.15
CA ARG A 205 5.67 -9.09 23.79
C ARG A 205 5.48 -9.17 25.30
N ALA A 206 5.19 -8.05 25.96
CA ALA A 206 4.95 -7.99 27.41
C ALA A 206 3.73 -8.81 27.85
N LYS A 207 2.75 -8.99 26.97
CA LYS A 207 1.56 -9.85 27.21
C LYS A 207 1.79 -11.32 26.84
N GLY A 208 3.02 -11.72 26.53
CA GLY A 208 3.39 -13.10 26.24
C GLY A 208 3.22 -13.54 24.78
N GLY A 209 2.99 -12.60 23.88
CA GLY A 209 2.99 -12.87 22.44
C GLY A 209 4.37 -13.35 21.97
N ARG A 210 4.42 -14.49 21.27
CA ARG A 210 5.63 -15.07 20.71
C ARG A 210 5.70 -14.82 19.21
N PHE A 211 6.89 -14.52 18.67
CA PHE A 211 7.06 -14.10 17.29
C PHE A 211 7.92 -15.11 16.52
N LEU A 212 7.39 -15.62 15.42
CA LEU A 212 8.10 -16.46 14.47
C LEU A 212 8.39 -15.64 13.22
N LEU A 213 9.59 -15.07 13.12
CA LEU A 213 10.02 -14.18 12.03
C LEU A 213 10.73 -14.97 10.92
N ASN A 214 10.76 -14.41 9.71
CA ASN A 214 11.27 -15.04 8.49
C ASN A 214 10.50 -16.32 8.09
N TYR A 215 9.22 -16.42 8.42
CA TYR A 215 8.40 -17.55 8.05
C TYR A 215 7.17 -17.11 7.25
N LYS A 216 7.10 -17.57 6.01
CA LYS A 216 5.98 -17.32 5.11
C LYS A 216 4.94 -18.42 5.25
N MET A 217 3.71 -18.06 5.60
CA MET A 217 2.59 -18.99 5.58
C MET A 217 2.38 -19.56 4.17
N THR A 218 2.22 -20.86 4.07
CA THR A 218 2.01 -21.57 2.79
C THR A 218 0.64 -22.20 2.65
N SER A 219 0.00 -22.58 3.75
CA SER A 219 -1.36 -23.11 3.70
C SER A 219 -2.11 -22.94 5.02
N LEU A 220 -3.43 -22.95 4.90
CA LEU A 220 -4.37 -23.07 6.01
C LEU A 220 -4.81 -24.51 6.13
N VAL A 221 -4.88 -25.04 7.35
CA VAL A 221 -5.22 -26.44 7.64
C VAL A 221 -6.59 -26.50 8.31
N ARG A 222 -7.55 -27.19 7.68
CA ARG A 222 -8.89 -27.42 8.23
C ARG A 222 -9.02 -28.85 8.78
N GLU A 223 -9.94 -29.05 9.70
CA GLU A 223 -10.35 -30.37 10.15
C GLU A 223 -10.85 -31.22 8.97
N PRO A 224 -10.67 -32.55 9.02
CA PRO A 224 -11.20 -33.43 7.99
C PRO A 224 -12.73 -33.44 8.08
N GLY A 225 -13.37 -32.81 7.11
CA GLY A 225 -14.81 -32.95 6.86
C GLY A 225 -15.05 -33.86 5.67
N SER A 226 -16.29 -34.26 5.40
CA SER A 226 -16.64 -35.16 4.30
C SER A 226 -16.16 -34.67 2.92
N GLU A 227 -15.83 -33.35 2.78
CA GLU A 227 -15.34 -32.75 1.54
C GLU A 227 -14.13 -31.82 1.75
N GLN A 228 -13.45 -31.85 2.89
CA GLN A 228 -12.33 -30.95 3.27
C GLN A 228 -12.65 -29.44 3.22
N LYS A 229 -13.89 -29.07 2.97
CA LYS A 229 -14.33 -27.67 2.84
C LYS A 229 -15.23 -27.19 3.99
N THR A 230 -15.57 -28.07 4.93
CA THR A 230 -16.59 -27.77 5.96
C THR A 230 -16.08 -27.78 7.39
N GLY A 231 -14.86 -28.25 7.64
CA GLY A 231 -14.28 -28.32 8.98
C GLY A 231 -13.81 -26.98 9.53
N ARG A 232 -13.52 -26.96 10.81
CA ARG A 232 -12.88 -25.83 11.49
C ARG A 232 -11.45 -25.65 11.04
N LEU A 233 -10.94 -24.42 11.05
CA LEU A 233 -9.52 -24.15 10.88
C LEU A 233 -8.77 -24.53 12.16
N ILE A 234 -7.74 -25.37 12.03
CA ILE A 234 -6.98 -25.93 13.15
C ILE A 234 -5.50 -25.59 13.14
N GLY A 235 -5.02 -24.88 12.12
CA GLY A 235 -3.63 -24.47 12.05
C GLY A 235 -3.17 -24.03 10.68
N ILE A 236 -1.86 -23.90 10.56
CA ILE A 236 -1.17 -23.45 9.35
C ILE A 236 0.10 -24.25 9.11
N THR A 237 0.62 -24.15 7.88
CA THR A 237 2.02 -24.46 7.57
C THR A 237 2.75 -23.21 7.12
N ALA A 238 4.05 -23.12 7.40
CA ALA A 238 4.90 -22.03 6.99
C ALA A 238 6.30 -22.50 6.59
N LEU A 239 6.93 -21.76 5.67
CA LEU A 239 8.31 -22.01 5.20
C LEU A 239 9.24 -20.92 5.70
N TYR A 240 10.45 -21.32 6.04
CA TYR A 240 11.53 -20.40 6.38
C TYR A 240 12.03 -19.67 5.13
N THR A 241 11.91 -18.36 5.12
CA THR A 241 12.24 -17.48 3.99
C THR A 241 13.06 -16.28 4.48
N PRO A 242 14.29 -16.51 4.98
CA PRO A 242 15.08 -15.43 5.57
C PRO A 242 15.49 -14.39 4.52
N ARG A 243 15.45 -13.14 4.92
CA ARG A 243 15.94 -12.06 4.07
C ARG A 243 17.45 -11.91 4.20
N ILE A 244 18.15 -12.17 3.11
CA ILE A 244 19.60 -12.02 2.96
C ILE A 244 19.86 -10.96 1.91
N LEU A 245 20.68 -9.96 2.23
CA LEU A 245 21.01 -8.89 1.29
C LEU A 245 22.00 -9.38 0.22
N PRO A 246 22.00 -8.76 -0.98
CA PRO A 246 22.98 -9.07 -2.01
C PRO A 246 24.42 -8.99 -1.48
N GLY A 247 25.22 -10.03 -1.77
CA GLY A 247 26.62 -10.13 -1.32
C GLY A 247 26.81 -10.50 0.14
N GLN A 248 25.75 -10.75 0.91
CA GLN A 248 25.81 -11.25 2.30
C GLN A 248 25.43 -12.72 2.38
N THR A 249 25.81 -13.37 3.49
CA THR A 249 25.51 -14.79 3.76
C THR A 249 24.62 -14.98 4.99
N THR A 250 24.42 -13.93 5.76
CA THR A 250 23.65 -13.98 7.01
C THR A 250 22.33 -13.23 6.85
N PRO A 251 21.22 -13.77 7.38
CA PRO A 251 19.95 -13.08 7.40
C PRO A 251 20.00 -11.76 8.18
N LEU A 252 19.16 -10.81 7.77
CA LEU A 252 18.89 -9.61 8.55
C LEU A 252 18.29 -9.98 9.90
N LYS A 253 18.61 -9.17 10.92
CA LYS A 253 18.14 -9.36 12.30
C LYS A 253 17.01 -8.38 12.61
N SER A 254 16.05 -8.87 13.38
CA SER A 254 14.96 -8.03 13.90
C SER A 254 15.49 -6.98 14.89
N PHE A 255 14.76 -5.87 14.99
CA PHE A 255 15.08 -4.80 15.94
C PHE A 255 14.96 -5.26 17.40
N ARG A 256 14.02 -6.18 17.69
CA ARG A 256 13.84 -6.83 18.98
C ARG A 256 13.86 -8.34 18.85
N SER A 257 14.42 -9.02 19.86
CA SER A 257 14.52 -10.49 19.89
C SER A 257 13.76 -11.11 21.06
N ASP A 258 13.39 -10.34 22.07
CA ASP A 258 12.65 -10.85 23.24
C ASP A 258 11.30 -11.43 22.80
N GLY A 259 11.05 -12.72 23.15
CA GLY A 259 9.86 -13.44 22.73
C GLY A 259 9.88 -13.98 21.28
N ASN A 260 11.00 -13.86 20.56
CA ASN A 260 11.16 -14.54 19.28
C ASN A 260 11.27 -16.05 19.48
N ILE A 261 10.67 -16.80 18.55
CA ILE A 261 10.84 -18.26 18.47
C ILE A 261 12.05 -18.52 17.60
N GLU A 262 13.11 -18.96 18.23
CA GLU A 262 14.37 -19.28 17.53
C GLU A 262 14.28 -20.70 16.95
N THR A 263 14.14 -20.80 15.64
CA THR A 263 14.19 -22.05 14.89
C THR A 263 14.71 -21.80 13.48
N THR A 264 15.36 -22.81 12.92
CA THR A 264 15.87 -22.79 11.53
C THR A 264 15.31 -23.95 10.72
N GLN A 265 14.20 -24.57 11.18
CA GLN A 265 13.52 -25.60 10.42
C GLN A 265 13.04 -24.99 9.08
N SER A 266 13.27 -25.72 7.99
CA SER A 266 12.87 -25.26 6.64
C SER A 266 11.36 -25.10 6.49
N SER A 267 10.59 -25.83 7.27
CA SER A 267 9.13 -25.72 7.35
C SER A 267 8.64 -26.00 8.76
N VAL A 268 7.55 -25.38 9.15
CA VAL A 268 6.88 -25.61 10.44
C VAL A 268 5.38 -25.75 10.23
N ALA A 269 4.77 -26.62 11.06
CA ALA A 269 3.34 -26.75 11.21
C ALA A 269 2.93 -26.17 12.57
N ILE A 270 1.98 -25.25 12.59
CA ILE A 270 1.55 -24.55 13.81
C ILE A 270 0.07 -24.82 14.05
N ARG A 271 -0.24 -25.42 15.20
CA ARG A 271 -1.61 -25.69 15.63
C ARG A 271 -2.23 -24.42 16.22
N ALA A 272 -3.42 -24.10 15.77
CA ALA A 272 -4.28 -23.10 16.38
C ALA A 272 -5.44 -23.80 17.09
N LYS A 273 -5.46 -23.77 18.42
CA LYS A 273 -6.50 -24.45 19.20
C LYS A 273 -7.86 -23.76 19.08
N LYS A 274 -7.84 -22.42 18.91
CA LYS A 274 -9.04 -21.60 18.78
C LYS A 274 -9.20 -21.03 17.39
N SER A 275 -8.22 -20.27 16.92
CA SER A 275 -8.40 -19.47 15.71
C SER A 275 -7.11 -19.10 15.02
N VAL A 276 -7.20 -18.84 13.71
CA VAL A 276 -6.18 -18.16 12.91
C VAL A 276 -6.71 -16.78 12.50
N ILE A 277 -5.87 -15.74 12.62
CA ILE A 277 -6.18 -14.38 12.16
C ILE A 277 -5.25 -14.04 11.02
N LEU A 278 -5.80 -13.78 9.83
CA LEU A 278 -5.06 -13.28 8.68
C LEU A 278 -4.93 -11.76 8.77
N ALA A 279 -3.71 -11.26 8.81
CA ALA A 279 -3.35 -9.84 8.84
C ALA A 279 -2.17 -9.57 7.88
N THR A 280 -2.20 -10.20 6.70
CA THR A 280 -1.10 -10.34 5.74
C THR A 280 -0.87 -9.11 4.86
N GLY A 281 -1.69 -8.06 5.02
CA GLY A 281 -1.44 -6.75 4.40
C GLY A 281 -2.01 -6.58 2.99
N GLY A 282 -2.72 -7.56 2.45
CA GLY A 282 -3.37 -7.45 1.15
C GLY A 282 -2.54 -7.95 -0.02
N SER A 283 -2.91 -7.54 -1.23
CA SER A 283 -2.47 -8.18 -2.48
C SER A 283 -1.85 -7.22 -3.51
N THR A 284 -1.51 -6.00 -3.13
CA THR A 284 -1.06 -4.97 -4.07
C THR A 284 0.27 -5.30 -4.76
N SER A 285 1.16 -6.08 -4.14
CA SER A 285 2.40 -6.58 -4.78
C SER A 285 2.17 -7.77 -5.72
N ASN A 286 0.98 -8.40 -5.68
CA ASN A 286 0.66 -9.49 -6.60
C ASN A 286 -0.01 -8.93 -7.86
N VAL A 287 0.78 -8.76 -8.91
CA VAL A 287 0.34 -8.16 -10.17
C VAL A 287 -0.85 -8.93 -10.78
N ASN A 288 -0.80 -10.26 -10.79
CA ASN A 288 -1.89 -11.07 -11.34
C ASN A 288 -3.18 -10.91 -10.54
N PHE A 289 -3.07 -10.87 -9.21
CA PHE A 289 -4.23 -10.72 -8.32
C PHE A 289 -4.84 -9.32 -8.43
N ARG A 290 -4.02 -8.26 -8.33
CA ARG A 290 -4.52 -6.88 -8.42
C ARG A 290 -5.15 -6.56 -9.78
N ARG A 291 -4.65 -7.14 -10.87
CA ARG A 291 -5.21 -6.98 -12.22
C ARG A 291 -6.59 -7.65 -12.41
N MET A 292 -6.97 -8.58 -11.54
CA MET A 292 -8.35 -9.12 -11.54
C MET A 292 -9.39 -8.04 -11.18
N PHE A 293 -9.00 -7.04 -10.40
CA PHE A 293 -9.87 -5.92 -10.00
C PHE A 293 -9.69 -4.71 -10.91
N ASP A 294 -8.49 -4.48 -11.40
CA ASP A 294 -8.20 -3.41 -12.35
C ASP A 294 -7.05 -3.79 -13.28
N PRO A 295 -7.34 -4.01 -14.57
CA PRO A 295 -6.33 -4.44 -15.54
C PRO A 295 -5.20 -3.42 -15.76
N ARG A 296 -5.40 -2.15 -15.35
CA ARG A 296 -4.39 -1.09 -15.47
C ARG A 296 -3.29 -1.17 -14.41
N LEU A 297 -3.45 -2.02 -13.37
CA LEU A 297 -2.47 -2.20 -12.30
C LEU A 297 -1.36 -3.18 -12.71
N THR A 298 -0.63 -2.81 -13.75
CA THR A 298 0.46 -3.62 -14.32
C THR A 298 1.71 -3.62 -13.44
N ASP A 299 2.72 -4.40 -13.81
CA ASP A 299 3.99 -4.56 -13.11
C ASP A 299 4.90 -3.31 -13.15
N VAL A 300 4.63 -2.37 -14.06
CA VAL A 300 5.31 -1.08 -14.08
C VAL A 300 5.08 -0.28 -12.79
N LEU A 301 3.94 -0.50 -12.14
CA LEU A 301 3.59 0.17 -10.89
C LEU A 301 4.24 -0.52 -9.69
N GLN A 302 5.10 0.19 -9.02
CA GLN A 302 5.64 -0.19 -7.71
C GLN A 302 4.56 -0.17 -6.64
N VAL A 303 4.81 -0.81 -5.50
CA VAL A 303 3.96 -0.74 -4.30
C VAL A 303 4.65 0.05 -3.19
N ALA A 304 3.89 0.85 -2.46
CA ALA A 304 4.43 1.79 -1.47
C ALA A 304 5.27 1.13 -0.34
N GLY A 305 5.00 -0.10 0.02
CA GLY A 305 5.75 -0.83 1.06
C GLY A 305 7.05 -1.45 0.60
N GLU A 306 7.24 -1.60 -0.72
CA GLU A 306 8.41 -2.26 -1.29
C GLU A 306 9.68 -1.40 -1.18
N PRO A 307 10.84 -2.01 -1.02
CA PRO A 307 11.11 -3.46 -0.90
C PRO A 307 11.09 -3.97 0.55
N TYR A 308 10.67 -3.19 1.53
CA TYR A 308 10.63 -3.62 2.94
C TYR A 308 9.61 -4.74 3.15
N THR A 309 8.42 -4.59 2.62
CA THR A 309 7.34 -5.57 2.71
C THR A 309 6.66 -5.77 1.37
N PHE A 310 6.20 -7.00 1.14
CA PHE A 310 5.46 -7.36 -0.07
C PHE A 310 4.06 -7.80 0.32
N GLN A 311 3.07 -7.09 -0.20
CA GLN A 311 1.65 -7.40 -0.05
C GLN A 311 1.25 -8.39 -1.15
N ASP A 312 1.64 -9.65 -0.99
CA ASP A 312 1.63 -10.66 -2.06
C ASP A 312 0.32 -11.45 -2.20
N GLY A 313 -0.68 -11.13 -1.38
CA GLY A 313 -1.98 -11.83 -1.40
C GLY A 313 -1.93 -13.24 -0.82
N SER A 314 -0.87 -13.60 -0.10
CA SER A 314 -0.72 -14.97 0.42
C SER A 314 -1.86 -15.38 1.36
N GLY A 315 -2.36 -14.47 2.19
CA GLY A 315 -3.51 -14.71 3.06
C GLY A 315 -4.80 -14.94 2.27
N GLU A 316 -5.06 -14.10 1.29
CA GLU A 316 -6.24 -14.18 0.43
C GLU A 316 -6.23 -15.47 -0.39
N LEU A 317 -5.09 -15.78 -1.04
CA LEU A 317 -4.95 -16.99 -1.84
C LEU A 317 -5.11 -18.27 -1.01
N ALA A 318 -4.52 -18.32 0.18
CA ALA A 318 -4.66 -19.46 1.08
C ALA A 318 -6.10 -19.63 1.58
N ALA A 319 -6.78 -18.51 1.89
CA ALA A 319 -8.18 -18.55 2.33
C ALA A 319 -9.14 -18.94 1.18
N MET A 320 -8.91 -18.43 -0.03
CA MET A 320 -9.67 -18.82 -1.22
C MET A 320 -9.54 -20.33 -1.51
N ALA A 321 -8.35 -20.88 -1.34
CA ALA A 321 -8.12 -22.32 -1.53
C ALA A 321 -8.97 -23.19 -0.60
N ILE A 322 -9.37 -22.69 0.56
CA ILE A 322 -10.26 -23.37 1.50
C ILE A 322 -11.73 -22.91 1.43
N GLY A 323 -12.09 -22.14 0.40
CA GLY A 323 -13.47 -21.77 0.11
C GLY A 323 -13.89 -20.37 0.57
N ALA A 324 -12.97 -19.53 1.02
CA ALA A 324 -13.28 -18.13 1.36
C ALA A 324 -13.69 -17.33 0.12
N SER A 325 -14.59 -16.35 0.33
CA SER A 325 -15.01 -15.41 -0.70
C SER A 325 -14.25 -14.08 -0.58
N LEU A 326 -14.23 -13.35 -1.69
CA LEU A 326 -13.68 -12.01 -1.77
C LEU A 326 -14.78 -10.95 -1.76
N TRP A 327 -14.45 -9.79 -1.24
CA TRP A 327 -15.20 -8.57 -1.48
C TRP A 327 -14.39 -7.71 -2.47
N GLY A 328 -14.86 -7.69 -3.71
CA GLY A 328 -14.24 -6.90 -4.76
C GLY A 328 -14.71 -5.46 -4.71
N LEU A 329 -13.78 -4.52 -4.68
CA LEU A 329 -14.04 -3.13 -4.99
C LEU A 329 -13.58 -2.89 -6.42
N ALA A 330 -14.44 -2.29 -7.24
CA ALA A 330 -14.13 -1.97 -8.62
C ALA A 330 -13.01 -0.95 -8.76
N ASN A 331 -12.61 -0.28 -7.68
CA ASN A 331 -11.70 0.83 -7.72
C ASN A 331 -10.55 0.67 -6.72
N GLN A 332 -9.60 -0.14 -7.06
CA GLN A 332 -8.28 -0.05 -6.44
C GLN A 332 -7.49 1.14 -6.96
N ILE A 333 -8.09 1.92 -7.87
CA ILE A 333 -7.45 3.06 -8.50
C ILE A 333 -8.14 4.31 -8.05
N LEU A 334 -7.43 5.06 -7.27
CA LEU A 334 -7.84 6.39 -6.89
C LEU A 334 -6.67 7.32 -7.06
N GLU A 335 -6.82 8.22 -7.97
CA GLU A 335 -5.74 9.09 -8.38
C GLU A 335 -5.31 10.07 -7.30
N ASN A 336 -6.25 10.61 -6.59
CA ASN A 336 -6.01 11.50 -5.46
C ASN A 336 -6.20 10.79 -4.13
N GLY A 337 -6.33 9.49 -4.20
CA GLY A 337 -6.60 8.69 -3.05
C GLY A 337 -5.41 7.89 -2.63
N ASP A 338 -5.70 6.90 -1.88
CA ASP A 338 -4.70 6.14 -1.18
C ASP A 338 -4.17 4.96 -1.98
N ASN A 339 -4.78 4.64 -3.13
CA ASN A 339 -4.40 3.46 -3.88
C ASN A 339 -3.32 3.74 -4.91
N ILE A 340 -3.49 4.80 -5.70
CA ILE A 340 -2.45 5.20 -6.65
C ILE A 340 -2.00 6.61 -6.32
N ARG A 341 -0.70 6.77 -6.21
CA ARG A 341 -0.09 8.05 -5.90
C ARG A 341 0.98 8.40 -6.91
N THR A 342 1.07 9.69 -7.20
CA THR A 342 2.23 10.23 -7.89
C THR A 342 3.48 9.99 -7.05
N LYS A 343 4.58 9.77 -7.73
CA LYS A 343 5.85 9.55 -7.05
C LYS A 343 6.33 10.84 -6.41
N ARG A 344 6.64 10.81 -5.12
CA ARG A 344 7.18 11.98 -4.41
C ARG A 344 8.68 12.15 -4.59
N ALA A 345 9.40 11.04 -4.67
CA ALA A 345 10.83 11.04 -4.89
C ALA A 345 11.13 10.41 -6.26
N LEU A 346 11.69 11.19 -7.16
CA LEU A 346 12.03 10.79 -8.52
C LEU A 346 13.37 10.02 -8.57
N ALA A 347 13.71 9.46 -9.72
CA ALA A 347 14.99 8.80 -10.01
C ALA A 347 15.29 7.55 -9.18
N THR A 348 14.27 6.85 -8.70
CA THR A 348 14.39 5.57 -7.99
C THR A 348 13.12 4.75 -8.16
N ARG A 349 13.23 3.42 -8.17
CA ARG A 349 12.06 2.54 -8.25
C ARG A 349 11.28 2.50 -6.92
N TYR A 350 11.97 2.17 -5.83
CA TYR A 350 11.37 1.81 -4.55
C TYR A 350 11.28 3.01 -3.58
N ASN A 351 10.64 4.09 -4.00
CA ASN A 351 10.56 5.24 -3.13
C ASN A 351 9.20 5.94 -3.20
N TYR A 352 8.35 5.69 -2.22
CA TYR A 352 7.18 6.49 -1.90
C TYR A 352 7.50 7.53 -0.83
N MET A 353 8.13 7.11 0.26
CA MET A 353 8.72 7.96 1.30
C MET A 353 10.24 7.85 1.18
N THR A 354 10.98 8.88 1.56
CA THR A 354 12.45 8.84 1.52
C THR A 354 12.99 7.72 2.40
N TRP A 355 13.79 6.84 1.83
CA TRP A 355 14.53 5.83 2.56
C TRP A 355 15.82 6.43 3.11
N GLU A 356 16.15 6.10 4.35
CA GLU A 356 17.39 6.55 4.98
C GLU A 356 18.56 5.68 4.54
N LEU A 357 19.73 6.30 4.38
CA LEU A 357 20.96 5.61 3.96
C LEU A 357 21.38 4.51 4.94
N GLU A 358 21.05 4.69 6.20
CA GLU A 358 21.35 3.77 7.30
C GLU A 358 20.35 2.61 7.42
N SER A 359 19.30 2.61 6.62
CA SER A 359 18.35 1.50 6.62
C SER A 359 19.03 0.21 6.19
N PRO A 360 18.87 -0.91 6.94
CA PRO A 360 19.47 -2.19 6.58
C PRO A 360 19.12 -2.67 5.19
N ILE A 361 17.95 -2.27 4.65
CA ILE A 361 17.51 -2.66 3.31
C ILE A 361 17.88 -1.63 2.22
N PHE A 362 18.65 -0.58 2.57
CA PHE A 362 19.03 0.44 1.58
C PHE A 362 19.73 -0.14 0.33
N PRO A 363 20.55 -1.20 0.43
CA PRO A 363 21.12 -1.85 -0.76
C PRO A 363 20.08 -2.36 -1.77
N LEU A 364 18.85 -2.66 -1.33
CA LEU A 364 17.73 -3.04 -2.21
C LEU A 364 17.01 -1.82 -2.78
N VAL A 365 16.96 -0.74 -2.03
CA VAL A 365 16.34 0.54 -2.45
C VAL A 365 17.22 1.29 -3.43
N ARG A 366 18.52 1.30 -3.23
CA ARG A 366 19.64 1.85 -4.03
C ARG A 366 19.70 3.37 -4.12
N ALA A 367 18.61 4.10 -3.87
CA ALA A 367 18.65 5.55 -3.90
C ALA A 367 17.61 6.19 -2.96
N THR A 368 17.95 7.35 -2.38
CA THR A 368 17.00 8.14 -1.58
C THR A 368 15.94 8.84 -2.44
N GLY A 369 16.24 9.05 -3.73
CA GLY A 369 15.41 9.78 -4.68
C GLY A 369 15.50 11.30 -4.58
N LEU A 370 14.99 11.98 -5.61
CA LEU A 370 14.95 13.44 -5.73
C LEU A 370 13.58 13.95 -5.28
N ASN A 371 13.53 14.68 -4.18
CA ASN A 371 12.30 15.32 -3.72
C ASN A 371 12.07 16.63 -4.50
N VAL A 372 10.93 16.73 -5.16
CA VAL A 372 10.54 17.92 -5.91
C VAL A 372 9.93 18.94 -4.96
N LYS A 373 10.44 20.18 -4.96
CA LYS A 373 9.91 21.30 -4.19
C LYS A 373 9.02 22.19 -5.05
N ASP A 374 9.40 22.39 -6.31
CA ASP A 374 8.61 23.14 -7.28
C ASP A 374 8.40 22.33 -8.57
N TRP A 375 7.18 21.86 -8.80
CA TRP A 375 6.82 21.13 -10.00
C TRP A 375 6.86 21.96 -11.29
N GLN A 376 7.20 23.24 -11.18
CA GLN A 376 7.51 24.09 -12.33
C GLN A 376 8.87 23.77 -12.95
N ASP A 377 9.77 23.10 -12.21
CA ASP A 377 11.13 22.80 -12.64
C ASP A 377 11.26 21.66 -13.64
N LEU A 378 10.17 20.96 -13.95
CA LEU A 378 10.20 19.78 -14.79
C LEU A 378 8.90 19.61 -15.59
N ILE A 379 8.95 18.69 -16.56
CA ILE A 379 7.76 18.14 -17.21
C ILE A 379 7.74 16.61 -17.08
N LEU A 380 6.54 16.02 -17.08
CA LEU A 380 6.34 14.59 -17.11
C LEU A 380 6.01 14.13 -18.53
N VAL A 381 6.75 13.13 -19.01
CA VAL A 381 6.52 12.51 -20.30
C VAL A 381 6.28 11.02 -20.19
N ASN A 382 5.53 10.46 -21.12
CA ASN A 382 5.33 9.02 -21.26
C ASN A 382 6.55 8.33 -21.89
N GLN A 383 6.46 7.01 -22.10
CA GLN A 383 7.57 6.22 -22.66
C GLN A 383 8.04 6.65 -24.05
N VAL A 384 7.19 7.36 -24.84
CA VAL A 384 7.56 7.84 -26.18
C VAL A 384 7.98 9.32 -26.19
N GLY A 385 8.07 9.98 -25.04
CA GLY A 385 8.55 11.36 -24.90
C GLY A 385 7.47 12.43 -25.05
N LYS A 386 6.17 12.08 -24.93
CA LYS A 386 5.06 13.04 -24.99
C LYS A 386 4.61 13.44 -23.58
N ARG A 387 4.47 14.75 -23.35
CA ARG A 387 3.84 15.30 -22.16
C ARG A 387 2.33 15.01 -22.17
N PHE A 388 1.71 14.80 -21.01
CA PHE A 388 0.32 14.34 -20.91
C PHE A 388 -0.48 14.96 -19.77
N TYR A 389 0.13 15.78 -18.92
CA TYR A 389 -0.52 16.28 -17.70
C TYR A 389 0.04 17.64 -17.27
N ASP A 390 -0.70 18.35 -16.41
CA ASP A 390 -0.19 19.48 -15.63
C ASP A 390 0.50 18.98 -14.36
N GLU A 391 1.80 19.05 -14.34
CA GLU A 391 2.63 18.50 -13.27
C GLU A 391 2.36 19.17 -11.91
N THR A 392 1.88 20.41 -11.90
CA THR A 392 1.57 21.15 -10.68
C THR A 392 0.30 20.66 -9.98
N LYS A 393 -0.58 19.94 -10.68
CA LYS A 393 -1.78 19.34 -10.08
C LYS A 393 -1.50 18.07 -9.30
N GLY A 394 -0.40 17.41 -9.60
CA GLY A 394 0.10 16.25 -8.85
C GLY A 394 0.82 16.62 -7.57
N ASP A 395 0.96 17.89 -7.25
CA ASP A 395 1.62 18.34 -6.03
C ASP A 395 0.71 18.13 -4.82
N TYR A 396 0.78 16.91 -4.36
CA TYR A 396 0.27 16.47 -3.11
C TYR A 396 1.38 16.59 -2.07
N PRO A 397 1.34 17.45 -1.15
CA PRO A 397 0.42 17.45 -0.01
C PRO A 397 -0.16 18.83 0.35
N HIS A 398 0.03 19.84 -0.45
CA HIS A 398 -0.24 21.23 -0.01
C HIS A 398 -1.59 21.75 -0.51
N GLY A 399 -2.42 20.90 -0.99
CA GLY A 399 -3.44 21.54 -1.30
C GLY A 399 -4.77 21.46 -1.46
N ASN A 400 -5.15 22.15 -1.93
CA ASN A 400 -6.44 22.68 -2.37
C ASN A 400 -7.08 21.90 -3.53
N VAL A 401 -6.46 20.87 -4.04
CA VAL A 401 -7.08 20.01 -5.05
C VAL A 401 -8.36 19.35 -4.52
N TYR A 402 -8.42 19.05 -3.22
CA TYR A 402 -9.67 18.62 -2.58
C TYR A 402 -10.74 19.70 -2.58
N ASN A 403 -10.38 20.97 -2.52
CA ASN A 403 -11.36 22.05 -2.51
C ASN A 403 -11.91 22.35 -3.89
N GLU A 404 -11.18 22.03 -4.96
CA GLU A 404 -11.66 22.19 -6.34
C GLU A 404 -12.59 21.04 -6.76
N ILE A 405 -12.48 19.88 -6.14
CA ILE A 405 -13.35 18.73 -6.37
C ILE A 405 -14.34 18.58 -5.20
N ASN A 406 -15.07 19.60 -4.88
CA ASN A 406 -16.18 19.49 -3.96
C ASN A 406 -17.30 18.64 -4.59
N PRO A 407 -17.59 17.43 -4.07
CA PRO A 407 -18.66 16.57 -4.63
C PRO A 407 -20.04 17.19 -4.46
N TYR A 408 -20.17 18.17 -3.57
CA TYR A 408 -21.39 18.95 -3.37
C TYR A 408 -21.42 20.23 -4.21
N ALA A 409 -20.33 20.54 -4.93
CA ALA A 409 -20.36 21.68 -5.84
C ALA A 409 -21.45 21.47 -6.90
N PRO A 410 -22.13 22.54 -7.30
CA PRO A 410 -23.12 22.48 -8.38
C PRO A 410 -22.60 21.85 -9.67
N ASN A 411 -21.29 21.78 -9.79
CA ASN A 411 -20.54 21.23 -10.92
C ASN A 411 -20.00 19.81 -10.65
N ASN A 412 -20.57 19.06 -9.71
CA ASN A 412 -20.17 17.67 -9.56
C ASN A 412 -20.50 16.88 -10.85
N TYR A 413 -19.84 15.76 -11.07
CA TYR A 413 -19.92 15.01 -12.33
C TYR A 413 -21.35 14.57 -12.70
N ARG A 414 -22.27 14.51 -11.76
CA ARG A 414 -23.70 14.16 -12.03
C ARG A 414 -24.42 15.25 -12.80
N ASN A 415 -23.98 16.50 -12.65
CA ASN A 415 -24.69 17.68 -13.18
C ASN A 415 -23.86 18.47 -14.18
N ASN A 416 -22.65 18.05 -14.49
CA ASN A 416 -21.75 18.86 -15.31
C ASN A 416 -21.49 18.19 -16.66
N GLU A 417 -22.08 18.69 -17.69
CA GLU A 417 -21.82 18.31 -19.08
C GLU A 417 -20.34 18.51 -19.47
N ASN A 418 -19.59 19.32 -18.72
CA ASN A 418 -18.17 19.57 -18.94
C ASN A 418 -17.27 18.52 -18.30
N ILE A 419 -17.82 17.64 -17.46
CA ILE A 419 -17.16 16.41 -17.07
C ILE A 419 -17.52 15.29 -18.06
N LYS A 420 -17.48 15.55 -19.31
CA LYS A 420 -17.05 14.54 -20.25
C LYS A 420 -15.66 14.16 -19.75
N PHE A 421 -15.55 12.92 -19.32
CA PHE A 421 -14.31 12.33 -18.91
C PHE A 421 -13.18 12.83 -19.81
N ASN A 422 -12.46 13.84 -19.35
CA ASN A 422 -11.25 14.29 -20.00
C ASN A 422 -10.10 13.75 -19.16
N PRO A 423 -9.54 12.60 -19.53
CA PRO A 423 -8.50 11.95 -18.77
C PRO A 423 -7.30 12.87 -18.55
N THR A 424 -7.06 13.81 -19.47
CA THR A 424 -5.90 14.69 -19.42
C THR A 424 -6.03 15.88 -18.47
N LYS A 425 -7.23 16.18 -17.97
CA LYS A 425 -7.44 17.37 -17.12
C LYS A 425 -7.68 17.08 -15.65
N HIS A 426 -8.16 15.89 -15.31
CA HIS A 426 -8.72 15.64 -13.98
C HIS A 426 -8.14 14.41 -13.27
N ASN A 427 -7.33 13.57 -13.95
CA ASN A 427 -6.88 12.31 -13.41
C ASN A 427 -5.51 11.93 -13.99
N PHE A 428 -4.47 12.09 -13.18
CA PHE A 428 -3.09 11.80 -13.59
C PHE A 428 -2.94 10.37 -14.14
N PHE A 429 -3.49 9.38 -13.41
CA PHE A 429 -3.34 7.98 -13.80
C PHE A 429 -4.05 7.66 -15.12
N ASN A 430 -5.28 8.12 -15.28
CA ASN A 430 -6.00 7.94 -16.53
C ASN A 430 -5.37 8.71 -17.68
N ALA A 431 -4.81 9.89 -17.42
CA ALA A 431 -4.05 10.62 -18.42
C ALA A 431 -2.79 9.86 -18.85
N ALA A 432 -2.06 9.30 -17.89
CA ALA A 432 -0.88 8.49 -18.16
C ALA A 432 -1.23 7.23 -18.96
N VAL A 433 -2.31 6.51 -18.59
CA VAL A 433 -2.81 5.35 -19.33
C VAL A 433 -3.23 5.73 -20.75
N ALA A 434 -4.03 6.78 -20.92
CA ALA A 434 -4.50 7.19 -22.22
C ALA A 434 -3.36 7.60 -23.17
N MET A 435 -2.33 8.23 -22.64
CA MET A 435 -1.17 8.66 -23.44
C MET A 435 -0.16 7.55 -23.68
N ASN A 436 -0.33 6.41 -23.01
CA ASN A 436 0.52 5.23 -23.22
C ASN A 436 -0.09 4.22 -24.21
N GLU A 437 -1.21 4.55 -24.84
CA GLU A 437 -1.91 3.72 -25.85
C GLU A 437 -1.09 3.45 -27.12
N TYR A 438 0.11 4.00 -27.20
CA TYR A 438 1.07 3.74 -28.29
C TYR A 438 1.76 2.39 -28.21
N SER A 439 1.59 1.64 -27.12
CA SER A 439 1.95 0.23 -27.08
C SER A 439 0.99 -0.56 -27.99
N GLU A 440 1.49 -1.50 -28.76
CA GLU A 440 0.66 -2.40 -29.58
C GLU A 440 0.87 -3.85 -29.13
N PRO A 441 -0.16 -4.50 -28.64
CA PRO A 441 -1.52 -4.00 -28.37
C PRO A 441 -1.50 -2.92 -27.28
N PRO A 442 -2.52 -2.04 -27.24
CA PRO A 442 -2.59 -1.02 -26.20
C PRO A 442 -2.44 -1.64 -24.82
N ASP A 443 -1.36 -1.26 -24.14
CA ASP A 443 -1.14 -1.67 -22.77
C ASP A 443 -1.78 -0.61 -21.86
N TYR A 444 -2.82 -0.95 -21.16
CA TYR A 444 -3.50 -0.06 -20.23
C TYR A 444 -2.63 0.34 -19.01
N SER A 445 -1.31 0.39 -19.18
CA SER A 445 -0.34 0.77 -18.17
C SER A 445 -0.22 2.29 -18.03
N ALA A 446 -0.03 2.76 -16.80
CA ALA A 446 0.22 4.17 -16.51
C ALA A 446 1.66 4.63 -16.75
N GLY A 447 2.56 3.76 -17.12
CA GLY A 447 3.98 4.07 -17.27
C GLY A 447 4.66 3.24 -18.34
N PRO A 448 5.98 3.45 -18.53
CA PRO A 448 6.89 4.35 -17.80
C PRO A 448 6.54 5.83 -17.90
N VAL A 449 6.73 6.55 -16.81
CA VAL A 449 6.67 8.02 -16.76
C VAL A 449 8.04 8.55 -16.37
N TRP A 450 8.51 9.53 -17.15
CA TRP A 450 9.82 10.16 -16.95
C TRP A 450 9.66 11.64 -16.64
N ALA A 451 10.30 12.11 -15.58
CA ALA A 451 10.46 13.53 -15.29
C ALA A 451 11.66 14.05 -16.08
N ILE A 452 11.42 15.01 -16.96
CA ILE A 452 12.46 15.65 -17.79
C ILE A 452 12.75 17.04 -17.22
N PHE A 453 14.04 17.31 -16.98
CA PHE A 453 14.53 18.58 -16.48
C PHE A 453 15.96 18.84 -16.94
N ASP A 454 16.51 19.99 -16.61
CA ASP A 454 17.84 20.44 -17.02
C ASP A 454 18.75 20.81 -15.84
N ALA A 455 19.93 21.31 -16.13
CA ALA A 455 20.92 21.70 -15.14
C ALA A 455 20.43 22.85 -14.25
N ASP A 456 19.69 23.82 -14.80
CA ASP A 456 19.18 24.96 -14.06
C ASP A 456 18.12 24.52 -13.02
N ALA A 457 17.26 23.57 -13.37
CA ALA A 457 16.31 22.98 -12.46
C ALA A 457 17.01 22.22 -11.31
N ALA A 458 18.04 21.46 -11.63
CA ALA A 458 18.83 20.74 -10.61
C ALA A 458 19.51 21.70 -9.61
N GLU A 459 19.97 22.86 -10.08
CA GLU A 459 20.56 23.90 -9.23
C GLU A 459 19.51 24.57 -8.34
N ARG A 460 18.35 24.97 -8.89
CA ARG A 460 17.25 25.59 -8.12
C ARG A 460 16.74 24.66 -7.01
N GLU A 461 16.57 23.39 -7.33
CA GLU A 461 16.11 22.34 -6.42
C GLU A 461 17.21 21.88 -5.44
N LYS A 462 18.48 22.18 -5.73
CA LYS A 462 19.67 21.72 -5.01
C LYS A 462 19.77 20.19 -4.95
N TRP A 463 19.43 19.54 -6.05
CA TRP A 463 19.48 18.08 -6.15
C TRP A 463 20.92 17.58 -6.26
N LYS A 464 21.18 16.46 -5.58
CA LYS A 464 22.39 15.68 -5.77
C LYS A 464 22.10 14.58 -6.80
N LEU A 465 22.74 14.66 -7.97
CA LEU A 465 22.44 13.81 -9.12
C LEU A 465 23.38 12.62 -9.27
N THR A 466 23.95 12.16 -8.17
CA THR A 466 24.85 10.99 -8.13
C THR A 466 24.35 9.99 -7.08
N PRO A 467 24.70 8.69 -7.21
CA PRO A 467 24.43 7.74 -6.14
C PRO A 467 25.03 8.22 -4.80
N PRO A 468 24.35 8.00 -3.67
CA PRO A 468 23.14 7.20 -3.47
C PRO A 468 21.82 8.01 -3.55
N TYR A 469 21.81 9.18 -4.18
CA TYR A 469 20.62 10.03 -4.28
C TYR A 469 19.77 9.70 -5.50
N VAL A 470 20.38 9.14 -6.54
CA VAL A 470 19.70 8.67 -7.76
C VAL A 470 20.14 7.26 -8.09
N ASP A 471 19.24 6.47 -8.65
CA ASP A 471 19.49 5.11 -9.11
C ASP A 471 19.85 5.14 -10.61
N VAL A 472 21.14 5.08 -10.90
CA VAL A 472 21.66 5.12 -12.27
C VAL A 472 21.45 3.82 -13.05
N ASP A 473 21.04 2.75 -12.37
CA ASP A 473 20.79 1.45 -12.98
C ASP A 473 19.35 1.34 -13.50
N GLY A 474 19.02 2.18 -14.48
CA GLY A 474 17.76 2.12 -15.20
C GLY A 474 16.68 3.10 -14.73
N TYR A 475 16.93 3.95 -13.72
CA TYR A 475 15.93 4.87 -13.17
C TYR A 475 16.34 6.35 -13.19
N PHE A 476 17.58 6.64 -13.62
CA PHE A 476 18.08 8.00 -13.81
C PHE A 476 19.09 8.05 -14.98
N PHE A 477 18.90 9.01 -15.88
CA PHE A 477 19.73 9.20 -17.06
C PHE A 477 20.10 10.65 -17.26
N SER A 478 21.25 10.91 -17.90
CA SER A 478 21.69 12.26 -18.27
C SER A 478 22.37 12.26 -19.64
N ALA A 479 22.23 13.36 -20.39
CA ALA A 479 22.90 13.56 -21.67
C ALA A 479 23.07 15.04 -22.01
N LYS A 480 23.91 15.33 -23.00
CA LYS A 480 24.15 16.71 -23.46
C LYS A 480 23.03 17.25 -24.35
N THR A 481 22.28 16.39 -24.99
CA THR A 481 21.14 16.75 -25.84
C THR A 481 19.92 15.91 -25.50
N LEU A 482 18.72 16.41 -25.80
CA LEU A 482 17.48 15.67 -25.57
C LEU A 482 17.40 14.40 -26.43
N ARG A 483 17.99 14.41 -27.63
CA ARG A 483 18.05 13.22 -28.49
C ARG A 483 18.95 12.13 -27.90
N GLU A 484 20.11 12.50 -27.39
CA GLU A 484 21.00 11.57 -26.69
C GLU A 484 20.34 11.07 -25.41
N LEU A 485 19.61 11.94 -24.67
CA LEU A 485 18.89 11.55 -23.46
C LEU A 485 17.84 10.47 -23.79
N ALA A 486 17.02 10.68 -24.81
CA ALA A 486 16.02 9.71 -25.24
C ALA A 486 16.66 8.36 -25.60
N ALA A 487 17.77 8.37 -26.32
CA ALA A 487 18.51 7.16 -26.71
C ALA A 487 19.18 6.45 -25.51
N ALA A 488 19.50 7.19 -24.44
CA ALA A 488 20.10 6.64 -23.22
C ALA A 488 19.11 5.91 -22.31
N ILE A 489 17.82 6.22 -22.40
CA ILE A 489 16.80 5.63 -21.54
C ILE A 489 16.66 4.13 -21.85
N LYS A 490 17.09 3.31 -20.89
CA LYS A 490 16.97 1.85 -20.94
C LYS A 490 16.41 1.37 -19.60
N ASN A 491 15.19 0.86 -19.64
CA ASN A 491 14.49 0.41 -18.44
C ASN A 491 13.69 -0.86 -18.78
N PRO A 492 13.60 -1.86 -17.88
CA PRO A 492 12.91 -3.13 -18.18
C PRO A 492 11.41 -2.95 -18.48
N TYR A 493 10.81 -1.83 -18.08
CA TYR A 493 9.41 -1.50 -18.35
C TYR A 493 9.21 -0.61 -19.57
N GLN A 494 10.29 -0.19 -20.23
CA GLN A 494 10.26 0.59 -21.46
C GLN A 494 10.02 -0.34 -22.65
N GLU A 495 8.78 -0.46 -23.09
CA GLU A 495 8.42 -1.36 -24.18
C GLU A 495 8.83 -0.82 -25.55
N LYS A 496 8.80 0.50 -25.72
CA LYS A 496 9.25 1.19 -26.93
C LYS A 496 10.39 2.14 -26.62
N PRO A 497 11.42 2.21 -27.45
CA PRO A 497 12.44 3.24 -27.32
C PRO A 497 11.80 4.63 -27.34
N MET A 498 12.25 5.53 -26.46
CA MET A 498 11.82 6.92 -26.53
C MET A 498 12.32 7.56 -27.83
N ASP A 499 11.43 8.21 -28.58
CA ASP A 499 11.82 8.90 -29.79
C ASP A 499 12.44 10.27 -29.48
N GLY A 500 13.72 10.44 -29.85
CA GLY A 500 14.46 11.67 -29.58
C GLY A 500 13.91 12.91 -30.30
N ALA A 501 13.27 12.74 -31.45
CA ALA A 501 12.63 13.87 -32.14
C ALA A 501 11.35 14.29 -31.42
N THR A 502 10.56 13.34 -30.95
CA THR A 502 9.35 13.59 -30.16
C THR A 502 9.69 14.27 -28.83
N LEU A 503 10.70 13.77 -28.09
CA LEU A 503 11.11 14.39 -26.84
C LEU A 503 11.58 15.84 -27.06
N GLN A 504 12.39 16.09 -28.09
CA GLN A 504 12.84 17.44 -28.43
C GLN A 504 11.66 18.36 -28.74
N ALA A 505 10.75 17.93 -29.61
CA ALA A 505 9.56 18.72 -29.97
C ALA A 505 8.66 18.99 -28.76
N THR A 506 8.51 18.03 -27.84
CA THR A 506 7.76 18.19 -26.58
C THR A 506 8.36 19.29 -25.71
N VAL A 507 9.68 19.28 -25.52
CA VAL A 507 10.38 20.30 -24.71
C VAL A 507 10.33 21.67 -25.39
N GLU A 508 10.57 21.76 -26.70
CA GLU A 508 10.47 23.00 -27.46
C GLU A 508 9.08 23.62 -27.36
N ARG A 509 8.03 22.79 -27.49
CA ARG A 509 6.65 23.22 -27.31
C ARG A 509 6.37 23.73 -25.89
N TYR A 510 6.82 23.01 -24.85
CA TYR A 510 6.71 23.46 -23.47
C TYR A 510 7.44 24.80 -23.26
N ASN A 511 8.66 24.96 -23.78
CA ASN A 511 9.43 26.19 -23.68
C ASN A 511 8.70 27.37 -24.34
N SER A 512 7.96 27.15 -25.43
CA SER A 512 7.12 28.20 -26.05
C SER A 512 5.96 28.66 -25.16
N PHE A 513 5.45 27.79 -24.31
CA PHE A 513 4.43 28.17 -23.30
C PHE A 513 5.01 29.00 -22.17
N VAL A 514 6.26 28.76 -21.79
CA VAL A 514 6.98 29.62 -20.85
C VAL A 514 7.12 31.04 -21.41
N ASP A 515 7.50 31.17 -22.69
CA ASP A 515 7.57 32.47 -23.37
C ASP A 515 6.21 33.17 -23.47
N ALA A 516 5.16 32.41 -23.72
CA ALA A 516 3.80 32.92 -23.85
C ALA A 516 3.13 33.20 -22.48
N GLY A 517 3.70 32.70 -21.36
CA GLY A 517 3.11 32.79 -20.03
C GLY A 517 1.84 31.96 -19.86
N ALA A 518 1.56 30.99 -20.77
CA ALA A 518 0.35 30.18 -20.74
C ALA A 518 0.61 28.78 -21.34
N ASP A 519 0.25 27.74 -20.62
CA ASP A 519 0.25 26.35 -21.12
C ASP A 519 -1.09 26.04 -21.79
N LEU A 520 -1.07 25.99 -23.11
CA LEU A 520 -2.27 25.74 -23.91
C LEU A 520 -2.62 24.25 -24.02
N ASP A 521 -1.72 23.35 -23.65
CA ASP A 521 -1.95 21.90 -23.74
C ASP A 521 -2.68 21.37 -22.50
N PHE A 522 -2.16 21.65 -21.31
CA PHE A 522 -2.64 21.04 -20.07
C PHE A 522 -3.04 22.06 -19.00
N GLY A 523 -2.79 23.36 -19.24
CA GLY A 523 -3.19 24.44 -18.34
C GLY A 523 -2.32 24.53 -17.08
N LYS A 524 -1.03 24.16 -17.15
CA LYS A 524 -0.07 24.41 -16.07
C LYS A 524 -0.04 25.90 -15.74
N PRO A 525 -0.31 26.29 -14.47
CA PRO A 525 -0.43 27.69 -14.11
C PRO A 525 0.88 28.43 -14.33
N ILE A 526 0.88 29.44 -15.16
CA ILE A 526 2.00 30.34 -15.46
C ILE A 526 3.32 29.57 -15.50
N PRO A 527 3.60 28.81 -16.58
CA PRO A 527 4.82 28.02 -16.67
C PRO A 527 6.04 28.95 -16.56
N ARG A 528 6.98 28.61 -15.67
CA ARG A 528 8.02 29.56 -15.23
C ARG A 528 9.39 29.30 -15.85
N TYR A 529 9.77 28.03 -15.96
CA TYR A 529 11.14 27.68 -16.25
C TYR A 529 11.22 26.86 -17.54
N LYS A 530 12.09 27.28 -18.45
CA LYS A 530 12.44 26.53 -19.66
C LYS A 530 13.36 25.38 -19.33
N ILE A 531 13.30 24.35 -20.14
CA ILE A 531 14.24 23.23 -20.13
C ILE A 531 15.17 23.45 -21.33
N GLN A 532 16.35 24.03 -21.11
CA GLN A 532 17.24 24.47 -22.18
C GLN A 532 18.74 24.37 -21.87
N THR A 533 19.12 24.20 -20.61
CA THR A 533 20.53 24.24 -20.17
C THR A 533 21.07 22.82 -19.96
N PRO A 534 21.96 22.32 -20.83
CA PRO A 534 22.54 20.98 -20.64
C PRO A 534 23.43 20.91 -19.38
N PRO A 535 23.61 19.71 -18.80
CA PRO A 535 23.01 18.44 -19.22
C PRO A 535 21.52 18.34 -18.93
N PHE A 536 20.82 17.55 -19.79
CA PHE A 536 19.43 17.20 -19.59
C PHE A 536 19.32 15.88 -18.85
N TYR A 537 18.24 15.71 -18.10
CA TYR A 537 18.03 14.56 -17.22
C TYR A 537 16.65 13.93 -17.43
N ALA A 538 16.60 12.62 -17.27
CA ALA A 538 15.37 11.85 -17.19
C ALA A 538 15.37 11.03 -15.89
N ALA A 539 14.39 11.29 -15.04
CA ALA A 539 14.24 10.62 -13.76
C ALA A 539 12.92 9.82 -13.71
N TRP A 540 12.97 8.60 -13.18
CA TRP A 540 11.80 7.75 -13.02
C TRP A 540 10.73 8.44 -12.16
N GLY A 541 9.55 8.64 -12.73
CA GLY A 541 8.41 9.34 -12.11
C GLY A 541 7.11 8.52 -12.16
N THR A 542 7.18 7.23 -12.53
CA THR A 542 5.99 6.37 -12.65
C THR A 542 5.24 6.28 -11.32
N PRO A 543 3.90 6.40 -11.34
CA PRO A 543 3.07 6.29 -10.14
C PRO A 543 3.21 4.94 -9.44
N LEU A 544 2.70 4.84 -8.24
CA LEU A 544 2.75 3.64 -7.42
C LEU A 544 1.38 3.29 -6.85
N VAL A 545 1.20 2.02 -6.52
CA VAL A 545 0.04 1.52 -5.77
C VAL A 545 0.31 1.68 -4.28
N HIS A 546 -0.65 2.24 -3.54
CA HIS A 546 -0.45 2.54 -2.12
C HIS A 546 -1.16 1.55 -1.19
N ASP A 547 -2.47 1.34 -1.33
CA ASP A 547 -3.29 0.52 -0.45
C ASP A 547 -4.01 -0.61 -1.18
N CYS A 548 -4.42 -1.63 -0.42
CA CYS A 548 -5.33 -2.66 -0.88
C CYS A 548 -6.75 -2.40 -0.36
N ARG A 549 -7.74 -2.45 -1.26
CA ARG A 549 -9.16 -2.25 -0.93
C ARG A 549 -9.97 -3.52 -1.12
N ALA A 550 -9.64 -4.34 -2.12
CA ALA A 550 -10.20 -5.67 -2.28
C ALA A 550 -9.53 -6.64 -1.29
N GLY A 551 -10.28 -7.60 -0.80
CA GLY A 551 -9.75 -8.59 0.14
C GLY A 551 -10.81 -9.63 0.51
N LEU A 552 -10.55 -10.41 1.52
CA LEU A 552 -11.46 -11.43 2.00
C LEU A 552 -12.77 -10.82 2.51
N ARG A 553 -13.88 -11.45 2.17
CA ARG A 553 -15.18 -11.07 2.72
C ARG A 553 -15.24 -11.45 4.18
N ILE A 554 -15.57 -10.49 5.03
CA ILE A 554 -15.71 -10.66 6.48
C ILE A 554 -17.07 -10.16 6.96
N ASN A 555 -17.46 -10.59 8.15
CA ASN A 555 -18.59 -10.01 8.88
C ASN A 555 -18.13 -8.96 9.93
N GLY A 556 -19.07 -8.37 10.64
CA GLY A 556 -18.79 -7.37 11.70
C GLY A 556 -17.94 -7.89 12.89
N LYS A 557 -17.74 -9.20 13.01
CA LYS A 557 -16.82 -9.82 13.98
C LYS A 557 -15.43 -10.12 13.39
N CYS A 558 -15.16 -9.69 12.16
CA CYS A 558 -13.97 -10.01 11.38
C CYS A 558 -13.80 -11.50 11.05
N GLN A 559 -14.86 -12.32 11.12
CA GLN A 559 -14.86 -13.71 10.71
C GLN A 559 -14.95 -13.79 9.18
N VAL A 560 -14.14 -14.64 8.57
CA VAL A 560 -14.12 -14.83 7.10
C VAL A 560 -15.34 -15.62 6.66
N LEU A 561 -15.94 -15.20 5.55
CA LEU A 561 -17.12 -15.81 4.96
C LEU A 561 -16.77 -16.59 3.68
N ASP A 562 -17.46 -17.70 3.48
CA ASP A 562 -17.41 -18.46 2.23
C ASP A 562 -18.29 -17.84 1.12
N MET A 563 -18.36 -18.49 -0.04
CA MET A 563 -19.19 -18.05 -1.17
C MET A 563 -20.70 -18.07 -0.89
N ASN A 564 -21.14 -18.84 0.11
CA ASN A 564 -22.54 -18.90 0.55
C ASN A 564 -22.85 -17.89 1.65
N GLY A 565 -21.86 -17.08 2.07
CA GLY A 565 -21.98 -16.13 3.18
C GLY A 565 -21.94 -16.80 4.57
N GLN A 566 -21.51 -18.07 4.65
CA GLN A 566 -21.35 -18.77 5.90
C GLN A 566 -19.97 -18.50 6.50
N VAL A 567 -19.88 -18.43 7.83
CA VAL A 567 -18.61 -18.28 8.52
C VAL A 567 -17.75 -19.53 8.33
N ILE A 568 -16.48 -19.33 7.97
CA ILE A 568 -15.46 -20.37 8.06
C ILE A 568 -15.00 -20.45 9.53
N PRO A 569 -15.36 -21.51 10.29
CA PRO A 569 -15.09 -21.54 11.72
C PRO A 569 -13.59 -21.49 12.01
N GLY A 570 -13.19 -20.69 13.00
CA GLY A 570 -11.79 -20.52 13.41
C GLY A 570 -10.96 -19.63 12.49
N LEU A 571 -11.56 -18.97 11.45
CA LEU A 571 -10.83 -18.09 10.55
C LEU A 571 -11.32 -16.64 10.67
N TYR A 572 -10.38 -15.73 10.95
CA TYR A 572 -10.58 -14.29 11.02
C TYR A 572 -9.67 -13.58 10.02
N CYS A 573 -10.04 -12.36 9.64
CA CYS A 573 -9.19 -11.52 8.80
C CYS A 573 -9.31 -10.04 9.23
N ALA A 574 -8.21 -9.31 9.17
CA ALA A 574 -8.14 -7.92 9.57
C ALA A 574 -7.13 -7.11 8.73
N GLY A 575 -7.35 -5.81 8.64
CA GLY A 575 -6.51 -4.89 7.88
C GLY A 575 -6.74 -4.96 6.38
N GLU A 576 -5.71 -4.73 5.60
CA GLU A 576 -5.83 -4.64 4.15
C GLU A 576 -6.11 -5.98 3.44
N SER A 577 -5.93 -7.11 4.13
CA SER A 577 -6.37 -8.41 3.64
C SER A 577 -7.88 -8.61 3.69
N ALA A 578 -8.61 -7.78 4.46
CA ALA A 578 -10.06 -7.82 4.56
C ALA A 578 -10.70 -6.81 3.60
N GLY A 579 -11.66 -7.23 2.79
CA GLY A 579 -12.42 -6.36 1.90
C GLY A 579 -13.57 -5.62 2.58
N GLY A 580 -14.35 -4.88 1.78
CA GLY A 580 -15.57 -4.21 2.24
C GLY A 580 -15.34 -2.91 3.01
N PHE A 581 -14.17 -2.31 2.90
CA PHE A 581 -13.80 -1.10 3.59
C PHE A 581 -13.02 -0.15 2.67
N ASN A 582 -13.61 0.99 2.33
CA ASN A 582 -13.03 1.95 1.41
C ASN A 582 -12.48 3.22 2.11
N GLN A 583 -11.99 3.12 3.31
CA GLN A 583 -11.26 4.19 3.98
C GLN A 583 -9.81 3.78 4.18
N HIS A 584 -8.91 4.76 4.14
CA HIS A 584 -7.48 4.57 4.28
C HIS A 584 -7.06 4.14 5.69
N GLY A 585 -6.09 3.26 5.76
CA GLY A 585 -5.00 3.31 6.65
C GLY A 585 -5.13 2.68 8.03
N LEU A 586 -4.37 3.26 8.93
CA LEU A 586 -4.03 2.68 10.22
C LEU A 586 -5.22 2.56 11.16
N GLY A 587 -6.22 3.45 11.09
CA GLY A 587 -7.46 3.35 11.86
C GLY A 587 -8.25 2.08 11.53
N ARG A 588 -8.39 1.78 10.22
CA ARG A 588 -8.99 0.51 9.75
C ARG A 588 -8.23 -0.70 10.29
N CYS A 589 -6.91 -0.72 10.08
CA CYS A 589 -6.08 -1.86 10.45
C CYS A 589 -6.12 -2.14 11.96
N THR A 590 -5.96 -1.11 12.77
CA THR A 590 -5.95 -1.26 14.24
C THR A 590 -7.33 -1.65 14.79
N THR A 591 -8.43 -1.09 14.25
CA THR A 591 -9.79 -1.41 14.69
C THR A 591 -10.19 -2.82 14.28
N GLN A 592 -9.94 -3.22 13.03
CA GLN A 592 -10.23 -4.60 12.62
C GLN A 592 -9.36 -5.61 13.39
N GLY A 593 -8.07 -5.30 13.62
CA GLY A 593 -7.21 -6.11 14.47
C GLY A 593 -7.75 -6.24 15.90
N TYR A 594 -8.20 -5.14 16.50
CA TYR A 594 -8.85 -5.14 17.81
C TYR A 594 -10.09 -6.04 17.85
N ILE A 595 -10.98 -5.93 16.84
CA ILE A 595 -12.21 -6.73 16.74
C ILE A 595 -11.88 -8.20 16.54
N ALA A 596 -10.97 -8.52 15.61
CA ALA A 596 -10.56 -9.89 15.31
C ALA A 596 -9.92 -10.56 16.53
N GLY A 597 -8.97 -9.89 17.19
CA GLY A 597 -8.31 -10.42 18.39
C GLY A 597 -9.26 -10.65 19.55
N LYS A 598 -10.23 -9.73 19.78
CA LYS A 598 -11.28 -9.86 20.78
C LYS A 598 -12.12 -11.12 20.55
N ASN A 599 -12.60 -11.31 19.32
CA ASN A 599 -13.49 -12.43 19.01
C ASN A 599 -12.73 -13.77 18.94
N ALA A 600 -11.55 -13.77 18.33
CA ALA A 600 -10.70 -14.98 18.23
C ALA A 600 -10.24 -15.48 19.62
N GLY A 601 -9.85 -14.57 20.52
CA GLY A 601 -9.43 -14.93 21.88
C GLY A 601 -10.54 -15.49 22.75
N THR A 602 -11.78 -15.06 22.52
CA THR A 602 -12.96 -15.51 23.29
C THR A 602 -13.76 -16.60 22.58
N GLU A 603 -13.32 -17.04 21.40
CA GLU A 603 -14.01 -18.09 20.65
C GLU A 603 -14.05 -19.39 21.48
N THR A 604 -15.24 -19.95 21.62
CA THR A 604 -15.44 -21.25 22.27
C THR A 604 -15.25 -22.37 21.25
N THR A 605 -14.37 -23.30 21.55
CA THR A 605 -14.26 -24.56 20.81
C THR A 605 -15.12 -25.58 21.55
N ASN A 606 -16.08 -26.19 20.88
CA ASN A 606 -16.68 -27.42 21.39
C ASN A 606 -15.57 -28.47 21.28
N GLU A 607 -14.93 -28.83 22.39
CA GLU A 607 -14.05 -29.98 22.50
C GLU A 607 -14.83 -31.27 22.28
#